data_fa5363172821b71160a7b6ed62b89969
#
_entry.id   fa5363172821b71160a7b6ed62b89969
#
_cell.length_a   1.000
_cell.length_b   1.000
_cell.length_c   1.000
_cell.angle_alpha   90.00
_cell.angle_beta   90.00
_cell.angle_gamma   90.00
#
_symmetry.space_group_name_H-M   'P 1'
#
loop_
_entity.id
_entity.type
_entity.pdbx_description
1 polymer ?
#
loop_
_entity_poly.entity_id
_entity_poly.type
_entity_poly.pdbx_seq_one_letter_code
_entity_poly.pdbx_strand_id
1 'polypeptide(L)'
;MQIKGIIKWLVLILGLACIWQLSFTFVTRNIEAEAETQPNPKAYLDGKWDEKVYMGFTYGECKAKELNLGLDLKGGMNVTLEIQAADAVRVHALENIDKSNVDLVANIEAAINAAKKESSDAAVIEAYLNKLSSDDLVTIYGTTEKSEIANNLETYIESSVENMDRVLHERIDLLGVIQPNIQRISETNRILVELPGVDDPESAAKLLASTASLEFWEVCETSTLGEIYNFLYNGEADKLVAEALESDESSLLSSLLVREYPFKDGEGKIQYAPVGGYIVAAADKDNMAKINEYLALDGVKAMIASDVKLAWSNKNSLDGTRGGIFTLYALQGNGGLVPAMDGSGIVEASANSGQFGGFEVSMTMNSVAAAEWGNLTEKNIGKPLAIVMDNVVYSAPNVNDRIDGGRSSISGNFTAQEAEDLANVLNSGKVPAPATIISQEVVGPSLGADSIMAGLISFAIAFVLVLIYMAFFYRTAGWIANAAL
;
A
#
# COMPACT_ATOMS: atom_id res chain seq x y z
N MET A 1 -64.29 -7.27 5.50
CA MET A 1 -64.01 -7.72 4.09
C MET A 1 -62.95 -6.87 3.35
N GLN A 2 -62.64 -5.67 3.82
CA GLN A 2 -61.67 -4.75 3.15
C GLN A 2 -60.18 -5.13 3.33
N ILE A 3 -59.81 -5.78 4.46
CA ILE A 3 -58.40 -6.08 4.80
C ILE A 3 -57.79 -7.10 3.80
N LYS A 4 -58.51 -8.09 3.32
CA LYS A 4 -58.03 -9.07 2.33
C LYS A 4 -57.62 -8.45 0.96
N GLY A 5 -58.31 -7.38 0.56
CA GLY A 5 -57.97 -6.62 -0.64
C GLY A 5 -56.68 -5.84 -0.48
N ILE A 6 -56.50 -5.17 0.63
CA ILE A 6 -55.30 -4.36 0.94
C ILE A 6 -54.05 -5.23 1.03
N ILE A 7 -54.12 -6.41 1.62
CA ILE A 7 -53.01 -7.35 1.73
C ILE A 7 -52.58 -7.84 0.32
N LYS A 8 -53.52 -8.16 -0.57
CA LYS A 8 -53.23 -8.56 -1.93
C LYS A 8 -52.47 -7.47 -2.71
N TRP A 9 -52.93 -6.24 -2.62
CA TRP A 9 -52.27 -5.11 -3.25
C TRP A 9 -50.91 -4.85 -2.67
N LEU A 10 -50.74 -4.97 -1.32
CA LEU A 10 -49.43 -4.80 -0.67
C LEU A 10 -48.41 -5.85 -1.10
N VAL A 11 -48.84 -7.14 -1.19
CA VAL A 11 -47.97 -8.23 -1.69
C VAL A 11 -47.60 -8.00 -3.16
N LEU A 12 -48.54 -7.55 -3.98
CA LEU A 12 -48.26 -7.28 -5.39
C LEU A 12 -47.30 -6.11 -5.57
N ILE A 13 -47.47 -5.02 -4.81
CA ILE A 13 -46.56 -3.86 -4.82
C ILE A 13 -45.17 -4.26 -4.32
N LEU A 14 -45.10 -5.05 -3.26
CA LEU A 14 -43.82 -5.56 -2.72
C LEU A 14 -43.11 -6.46 -3.75
N GLY A 15 -43.85 -7.37 -4.39
CA GLY A 15 -43.31 -8.23 -5.45
C GLY A 15 -42.77 -7.42 -6.64
N LEU A 16 -43.52 -6.42 -7.08
CA LEU A 16 -43.06 -5.52 -8.16
C LEU A 16 -41.82 -4.73 -7.74
N ALA A 17 -41.75 -4.26 -6.47
CA ALA A 17 -40.57 -3.56 -5.94
C ALA A 17 -39.33 -4.47 -5.89
N CYS A 18 -39.49 -5.74 -5.49
CA CYS A 18 -38.42 -6.73 -5.50
C CYS A 18 -37.92 -7.02 -6.94
N ILE A 19 -38.85 -7.21 -7.90
CA ILE A 19 -38.49 -7.41 -9.32
C ILE A 19 -37.78 -6.18 -9.87
N TRP A 20 -38.25 -4.99 -9.54
CA TRP A 20 -37.59 -3.73 -9.88
C TRP A 20 -36.14 -3.67 -9.36
N GLN A 21 -35.93 -3.97 -8.09
CA GLN A 21 -34.60 -3.96 -7.48
C GLN A 21 -33.66 -5.00 -8.11
N LEU A 22 -34.15 -6.22 -8.36
CA LEU A 22 -33.35 -7.28 -9.00
C LEU A 22 -33.03 -6.98 -10.46
N SER A 23 -33.83 -6.16 -11.13
CA SER A 23 -33.58 -5.81 -12.52
C SER A 23 -32.28 -5.03 -12.74
N PHE A 24 -31.84 -4.23 -11.76
CA PHE A 24 -30.55 -3.54 -11.81
C PHE A 24 -29.40 -4.54 -11.89
N THR A 25 -29.41 -5.58 -11.06
CA THR A 25 -28.39 -6.64 -11.06
C THR A 25 -28.34 -7.39 -12.41
N PHE A 26 -29.49 -7.60 -13.03
CA PHE A 26 -29.54 -8.27 -14.35
C PHE A 26 -28.93 -7.39 -15.44
N VAL A 27 -29.19 -6.08 -15.40
CA VAL A 27 -28.65 -5.11 -16.37
C VAL A 27 -27.13 -4.99 -16.24
N THR A 28 -26.62 -4.81 -15.01
CA THR A 28 -25.19 -4.68 -14.76
C THR A 28 -24.42 -5.92 -15.19
N ARG A 29 -24.87 -7.11 -14.81
CA ARG A 29 -24.25 -8.38 -15.22
C ARG A 29 -24.23 -8.59 -16.74
N ASN A 30 -25.25 -8.12 -17.43
CA ASN A 30 -25.31 -8.25 -18.91
C ASN A 30 -24.26 -7.33 -19.55
N ILE A 31 -24.06 -6.15 -19.04
CA ILE A 31 -23.02 -5.20 -19.50
C ILE A 31 -21.62 -5.72 -19.18
N GLU A 32 -21.41 -6.31 -18.00
CA GLU A 32 -20.14 -6.92 -17.60
C GLU A 32 -19.80 -8.14 -18.49
N ALA A 33 -20.76 -8.99 -18.77
CA ALA A 33 -20.57 -10.12 -19.70
C ALA A 33 -20.25 -9.64 -21.13
N GLU A 34 -20.82 -8.52 -21.57
CA GLU A 34 -20.47 -7.90 -22.84
C GLU A 34 -19.03 -7.33 -22.80
N ALA A 35 -18.64 -6.71 -21.70
CA ALA A 35 -17.29 -6.17 -21.51
C ALA A 35 -16.22 -7.27 -21.57
N GLU A 36 -16.46 -8.45 -21.00
CA GLU A 36 -15.53 -9.60 -21.06
C GLU A 36 -15.22 -10.04 -22.51
N THR A 37 -16.10 -9.74 -23.45
CA THR A 37 -15.86 -10.03 -24.88
C THR A 37 -15.01 -9.00 -25.60
N GLN A 38 -14.72 -7.85 -24.97
CA GLN A 38 -13.94 -6.76 -25.56
C GLN A 38 -12.44 -6.94 -25.32
N PRO A 39 -11.59 -6.37 -26.19
CA PRO A 39 -10.13 -6.44 -26.03
C PRO A 39 -9.61 -5.78 -24.75
N ASN A 40 -10.34 -4.79 -24.23
CA ASN A 40 -10.04 -4.14 -22.96
C ASN A 40 -11.36 -3.94 -22.17
N PRO A 41 -11.75 -4.90 -21.32
CA PRO A 41 -12.99 -4.85 -20.56
C PRO A 41 -13.11 -3.62 -19.66
N LYS A 42 -12.02 -3.22 -18.99
CA LYS A 42 -12.00 -2.09 -18.06
C LYS A 42 -12.30 -0.77 -18.79
N ALA A 43 -11.58 -0.48 -19.87
CA ALA A 43 -11.81 0.74 -20.65
C ALA A 43 -13.22 0.80 -21.25
N TYR A 44 -13.82 -0.36 -21.58
CA TYR A 44 -15.20 -0.44 -22.04
C TYR A 44 -16.20 -0.05 -20.94
N LEU A 45 -16.03 -0.58 -19.73
CA LEU A 45 -16.88 -0.26 -18.58
C LEU A 45 -16.72 1.21 -18.13
N ASP A 46 -15.50 1.73 -18.11
CA ASP A 46 -15.21 3.13 -17.78
C ASP A 46 -15.88 4.08 -18.79
N GLY A 47 -15.84 3.75 -20.09
CA GLY A 47 -16.54 4.51 -21.12
C GLY A 47 -18.06 4.48 -20.99
N LYS A 48 -18.62 3.44 -20.35
CA LYS A 48 -20.06 3.32 -20.10
C LYS A 48 -20.51 3.87 -18.75
N TRP A 49 -19.61 4.28 -17.89
CA TRP A 49 -19.92 4.67 -16.51
C TRP A 49 -21.02 5.72 -16.40
N ASP A 50 -20.95 6.76 -17.22
CA ASP A 50 -21.91 7.87 -17.28
C ASP A 50 -23.00 7.67 -18.37
N GLU A 51 -22.96 6.54 -19.12
CA GLU A 51 -23.94 6.24 -20.15
C GLU A 51 -25.25 5.76 -19.51
N LYS A 52 -26.38 6.28 -19.96
CA LYS A 52 -27.70 5.85 -19.51
C LYS A 52 -28.06 4.48 -20.13
N VAL A 53 -28.03 3.45 -19.31
CA VAL A 53 -28.20 2.04 -19.75
C VAL A 53 -29.55 1.43 -19.39
N TYR A 54 -30.24 1.96 -18.36
CA TYR A 54 -31.52 1.39 -17.90
C TYR A 54 -32.46 2.44 -17.34
N MET A 55 -33.64 2.64 -17.97
CA MET A 55 -34.72 3.52 -17.53
C MET A 55 -34.29 4.95 -17.10
N GLY A 56 -33.22 5.45 -17.72
CA GLY A 56 -32.65 6.77 -17.42
C GLY A 56 -31.54 6.79 -16.38
N PHE A 57 -31.26 5.65 -15.75
CA PHE A 57 -30.10 5.47 -14.85
C PHE A 57 -28.85 5.18 -15.67
N THR A 58 -27.72 5.73 -15.20
CA THR A 58 -26.40 5.44 -15.77
C THR A 58 -25.92 4.05 -15.34
N TYR A 59 -24.88 3.54 -16.00
CA TYR A 59 -24.28 2.27 -15.59
C TYR A 59 -23.77 2.34 -14.13
N GLY A 60 -23.10 3.42 -13.75
CA GLY A 60 -22.63 3.64 -12.37
C GLY A 60 -23.77 3.63 -11.34
N GLU A 61 -24.92 4.28 -11.66
CA GLU A 61 -26.10 4.27 -10.80
C GLU A 61 -26.76 2.89 -10.72
N CYS A 62 -26.78 2.12 -11.82
CA CYS A 62 -27.26 0.74 -11.83
C CYS A 62 -26.36 -0.15 -11.00
N LYS A 63 -25.04 0.05 -11.10
CA LYS A 63 -24.03 -0.70 -10.35
C LYS A 63 -24.14 -0.46 -8.84
N ALA A 64 -24.38 0.80 -8.42
CA ALA A 64 -24.63 1.14 -7.02
C ALA A 64 -25.90 0.51 -6.42
N LYS A 65 -26.89 0.15 -7.28
CA LYS A 65 -28.15 -0.47 -6.88
C LYS A 65 -28.17 -2.01 -7.11
N GLU A 66 -27.09 -2.55 -7.60
CA GLU A 66 -26.92 -4.00 -7.80
C GLU A 66 -27.03 -4.77 -6.48
N LEU A 67 -27.50 -6.02 -6.55
CA LEU A 67 -27.46 -6.91 -5.40
C LEU A 67 -26.03 -7.32 -5.12
N ASN A 68 -25.48 -6.85 -4.00
CA ASN A 68 -24.10 -7.16 -3.63
C ASN A 68 -23.98 -8.58 -3.09
N LEU A 69 -23.04 -9.27 -3.68
CA LEU A 69 -22.61 -10.59 -3.24
C LEU A 69 -21.34 -10.39 -2.38
N GLY A 70 -21.37 -10.94 -1.15
CA GLY A 70 -20.19 -10.91 -0.28
C GLY A 70 -19.02 -11.72 -0.85
N LEU A 71 -17.89 -11.71 -0.14
CA LEU A 71 -16.65 -12.42 -0.49
C LEU A 71 -16.87 -13.89 -0.84
N ASP A 72 -17.76 -14.57 -0.09
CA ASP A 72 -18.07 -16.00 -0.29
C ASP A 72 -18.72 -16.31 -1.65
N LEU A 73 -19.36 -15.30 -2.26
CA LEU A 73 -20.13 -15.49 -3.50
C LEU A 73 -19.49 -14.81 -4.72
N LYS A 74 -18.77 -13.71 -4.54
CA LYS A 74 -18.13 -12.98 -5.64
C LYS A 74 -16.63 -13.22 -5.71
N GLY A 75 -16.04 -13.75 -4.62
CA GLY A 75 -14.61 -13.75 -4.42
C GLY A 75 -14.12 -12.37 -3.97
N GLY A 76 -12.83 -12.21 -3.83
CA GLY A 76 -12.19 -10.96 -3.37
C GLY A 76 -11.16 -11.23 -2.30
N MET A 77 -10.89 -10.22 -1.47
CA MET A 77 -9.93 -10.35 -0.37
C MET A 77 -10.46 -9.76 0.93
N ASN A 78 -9.99 -10.35 2.02
CA ASN A 78 -10.16 -9.86 3.38
C ASN A 78 -8.76 -9.58 3.95
N VAL A 79 -8.54 -8.39 4.48
CA VAL A 79 -7.27 -7.98 5.07
C VAL A 79 -7.53 -7.37 6.44
N THR A 80 -6.77 -7.83 7.43
CA THR A 80 -6.73 -7.15 8.73
C THR A 80 -5.41 -6.39 8.84
N LEU A 81 -5.52 -5.08 9.00
CA LEU A 81 -4.41 -4.15 9.20
C LEU A 81 -4.30 -3.77 10.67
N GLU A 82 -3.08 -3.62 11.17
CA GLU A 82 -2.81 -3.21 12.55
C GLU A 82 -1.77 -2.10 12.58
N ILE A 83 -2.06 -1.04 13.33
CA ILE A 83 -1.04 -0.05 13.72
C ILE A 83 -0.39 -0.55 15.00
N GLN A 84 0.89 -0.85 14.93
CA GLN A 84 1.65 -1.22 16.13
C GLN A 84 1.90 0.01 17.00
N ALA A 85 1.52 -0.07 18.27
CA ALA A 85 1.70 1.03 19.23
C ALA A 85 3.16 1.53 19.29
N ALA A 86 4.13 0.61 19.24
CA ALA A 86 5.55 0.96 19.24
C ALA A 86 5.95 1.82 18.02
N ASP A 87 5.40 1.51 16.83
CA ASP A 87 5.70 2.27 15.63
C ASP A 87 5.00 3.64 15.64
N ALA A 88 3.79 3.73 16.19
CA ALA A 88 3.11 5.01 16.40
C ALA A 88 3.87 5.91 17.40
N VAL A 89 4.30 5.36 18.53
CA VAL A 89 5.13 6.07 19.52
C VAL A 89 6.45 6.52 18.91
N ARG A 90 7.10 5.68 18.10
CA ARG A 90 8.32 6.03 17.38
C ARG A 90 8.13 7.23 16.46
N VAL A 91 7.09 7.23 15.63
CA VAL A 91 6.80 8.34 14.72
C VAL A 91 6.54 9.61 15.50
N HIS A 92 5.69 9.58 16.52
CA HIS A 92 5.39 10.72 17.37
C HIS A 92 6.65 11.29 18.04
N ALA A 93 7.53 10.44 18.59
CA ALA A 93 8.76 10.89 19.21
C ALA A 93 9.71 11.57 18.21
N LEU A 94 9.86 10.99 17.01
CA LEU A 94 10.73 11.53 15.95
C LEU A 94 10.18 12.82 15.29
N GLU A 95 8.88 13.06 15.35
CA GLU A 95 8.25 14.29 14.86
C GLU A 95 8.49 15.47 15.83
N ASN A 96 8.69 15.19 17.13
CA ASN A 96 8.85 16.20 18.16
C ASN A 96 10.31 16.61 18.44
N ILE A 97 11.29 16.07 17.71
CA ILE A 97 12.70 16.37 17.93
C ILE A 97 13.38 16.89 16.66
N ASP A 98 14.50 17.59 16.88
CA ASP A 98 15.46 17.82 15.81
C ASP A 98 16.20 16.50 15.50
N LYS A 99 15.90 15.92 14.35
CA LYS A 99 16.46 14.63 13.89
C LYS A 99 17.97 14.67 13.64
N SER A 100 18.59 15.86 13.66
CA SER A 100 20.05 16.02 13.61
C SER A 100 20.74 15.59 14.91
N ASN A 101 19.99 15.43 16.00
CA ASN A 101 20.51 14.92 17.28
C ASN A 101 20.60 13.39 17.26
N VAL A 102 21.70 12.87 16.71
CA VAL A 102 21.93 11.44 16.49
C VAL A 102 21.83 10.62 17.78
N ASP A 103 22.34 11.15 18.90
CA ASP A 103 22.33 10.44 20.19
C ASP A 103 20.89 10.27 20.70
N LEU A 104 20.07 11.31 20.59
CA LEU A 104 18.67 11.26 21.01
C LEU A 104 17.85 10.32 20.12
N VAL A 105 18.08 10.34 18.81
CA VAL A 105 17.46 9.37 17.87
C VAL A 105 17.85 7.94 18.24
N ALA A 106 19.12 7.68 18.55
CA ALA A 106 19.58 6.35 18.96
C ALA A 106 18.92 5.89 20.28
N ASN A 107 18.76 6.80 21.25
CA ASN A 107 18.08 6.52 22.52
C ASN A 107 16.59 6.17 22.30
N ILE A 108 15.90 6.91 21.42
CA ILE A 108 14.52 6.62 21.05
C ILE A 108 14.42 5.24 20.39
N GLU A 109 15.26 4.93 19.42
CA GLU A 109 15.25 3.63 18.73
C GLU A 109 15.53 2.47 19.70
N ALA A 110 16.46 2.63 20.62
CA ALA A 110 16.75 1.64 21.66
C ALA A 110 15.55 1.43 22.60
N ALA A 111 14.85 2.51 22.96
CA ALA A 111 13.66 2.45 23.79
C ALA A 111 12.48 1.76 23.05
N ILE A 112 12.27 2.08 21.78
CA ILE A 112 11.27 1.44 20.93
C ILE A 112 11.55 -0.05 20.74
N ASN A 113 12.80 -0.45 20.47
CA ASN A 113 13.18 -1.84 20.34
C ASN A 113 12.96 -2.65 21.61
N ALA A 114 13.08 -2.05 22.78
CA ALA A 114 12.73 -2.67 24.05
C ALA A 114 11.20 -2.82 24.18
N ALA A 115 10.45 -1.77 23.81
CA ALA A 115 8.99 -1.71 23.90
C ALA A 115 8.28 -2.68 22.91
N LYS A 116 8.86 -2.97 21.75
CA LYS A 116 8.29 -3.93 20.74
C LYS A 116 8.09 -5.36 21.28
N LYS A 117 8.65 -5.70 22.43
CA LYS A 117 8.49 -7.02 23.06
C LYS A 117 7.21 -7.14 23.87
N GLU A 118 6.56 -6.03 24.14
CA GLU A 118 5.33 -5.96 24.93
C GLU A 118 4.09 -6.22 24.05
N SER A 119 3.03 -6.74 24.65
CA SER A 119 1.84 -7.20 23.94
C SER A 119 0.63 -6.28 24.05
N SER A 120 0.70 -5.25 24.88
CA SER A 120 -0.38 -4.26 25.03
C SER A 120 0.14 -2.85 24.89
N ASP A 121 -0.70 -1.94 24.38
CA ASP A 121 -0.32 -0.54 24.13
C ASP A 121 0.18 0.15 25.39
N ALA A 122 -0.50 -0.05 26.51
CA ALA A 122 -0.08 0.51 27.81
C ALA A 122 1.30 -0.02 28.26
N ALA A 123 1.57 -1.31 28.06
CA ALA A 123 2.88 -1.91 28.37
C ALA A 123 3.98 -1.40 27.42
N VAL A 124 3.66 -1.23 26.13
CA VAL A 124 4.56 -0.64 25.13
C VAL A 124 4.95 0.78 25.56
N ILE A 125 3.97 1.62 25.89
CA ILE A 125 4.20 3.00 26.33
C ILE A 125 5.03 3.02 27.61
N GLU A 126 4.69 2.20 28.59
CA GLU A 126 5.41 2.12 29.86
C GLU A 126 6.88 1.67 29.65
N ALA A 127 7.11 0.63 28.88
CA ALA A 127 8.46 0.12 28.55
C ALA A 127 9.31 1.19 27.84
N TYR A 128 8.71 1.90 26.88
CA TYR A 128 9.34 3.01 26.18
C TYR A 128 9.74 4.13 27.15
N LEU A 129 8.81 4.64 27.95
CA LEU A 129 9.06 5.72 28.90
C LEU A 129 10.05 5.36 30.02
N ASN A 130 10.11 4.08 30.39
CA ASN A 130 11.06 3.61 31.41
C ASN A 130 12.49 3.48 30.89
N LYS A 131 12.67 3.40 29.59
CA LYS A 131 13.99 3.28 28.95
C LYS A 131 14.66 4.64 28.71
N LEU A 132 13.88 5.71 28.56
CA LEU A 132 14.38 7.06 28.32
C LEU A 132 14.83 7.74 29.63
N SER A 133 15.86 8.59 29.52
CA SER A 133 16.30 9.45 30.62
C SER A 133 15.33 10.62 30.84
N SER A 134 15.44 11.29 32.02
CA SER A 134 14.62 12.48 32.27
C SER A 134 14.92 13.62 31.32
N ASP A 135 16.17 13.75 30.88
CA ASP A 135 16.61 14.80 29.95
C ASP A 135 16.04 14.51 28.53
N ASP A 136 16.01 13.22 28.10
CA ASP A 136 15.39 12.82 26.85
C ASP A 136 13.89 13.13 26.86
N LEU A 137 13.19 12.80 27.96
CA LEU A 137 11.75 13.08 28.11
C LEU A 137 11.44 14.57 28.01
N VAL A 138 12.22 15.43 28.66
CA VAL A 138 12.07 16.90 28.56
C VAL A 138 12.31 17.36 27.14
N THR A 139 13.32 16.82 26.47
CA THR A 139 13.66 17.24 25.10
C THR A 139 12.58 16.84 24.10
N ILE A 140 11.98 15.65 24.26
CA ILE A 140 10.96 15.11 23.32
C ILE A 140 9.57 15.69 23.64
N TYR A 141 9.19 15.75 24.93
CA TYR A 141 7.82 16.03 25.35
C TYR A 141 7.66 17.32 26.18
N GLY A 142 8.74 17.98 26.53
CA GLY A 142 8.71 19.19 27.35
C GLY A 142 8.42 18.96 28.84
N THR A 143 8.20 17.70 29.28
CA THR A 143 7.87 17.33 30.66
C THR A 143 8.52 16.02 31.08
N THR A 144 8.68 15.80 32.38
CA THR A 144 9.11 14.50 32.94
C THR A 144 7.96 13.66 33.50
N GLU A 145 6.76 14.19 33.49
CA GLU A 145 5.56 13.53 34.03
C GLU A 145 5.11 12.38 33.10
N LYS A 146 5.57 11.17 33.41
CA LYS A 146 5.32 9.98 32.60
C LYS A 146 3.83 9.68 32.40
N SER A 147 3.00 9.98 33.38
CA SER A 147 1.54 9.79 33.29
C SER A 147 0.89 10.71 32.24
N GLU A 148 1.34 11.95 32.18
CA GLU A 148 0.88 12.92 31.17
C GLU A 148 1.33 12.50 29.77
N ILE A 149 2.60 12.10 29.62
CA ILE A 149 3.14 11.62 28.34
C ILE A 149 2.40 10.36 27.90
N ALA A 150 2.12 9.41 28.81
CA ALA A 150 1.41 8.18 28.48
C ALA A 150 0.00 8.47 27.94
N ASN A 151 -0.77 9.34 28.59
CA ASN A 151 -2.10 9.72 28.12
C ASN A 151 -2.06 10.39 26.74
N ASN A 152 -1.05 11.24 26.50
CA ASN A 152 -0.86 11.88 25.20
C ASN A 152 -0.52 10.85 24.11
N LEU A 153 0.33 9.86 24.42
CA LEU A 153 0.68 8.78 23.49
C LEU A 153 -0.51 7.84 23.20
N GLU A 154 -1.31 7.50 24.21
CA GLU A 154 -2.57 6.74 24.00
C GLU A 154 -3.51 7.49 23.06
N THR A 155 -3.71 8.79 23.29
CA THR A 155 -4.53 9.64 22.41
C THR A 155 -3.96 9.70 20.99
N TYR A 156 -2.64 9.77 20.85
CA TYR A 156 -1.98 9.77 19.54
C TYR A 156 -2.17 8.44 18.80
N ILE A 157 -2.04 7.31 19.49
CA ILE A 157 -2.28 5.98 18.90
C ILE A 157 -3.73 5.90 18.41
N GLU A 158 -4.70 6.31 19.24
CA GLU A 158 -6.13 6.29 18.85
C GLU A 158 -6.40 7.18 17.65
N SER A 159 -5.89 8.40 17.64
CA SER A 159 -6.02 9.32 16.50
C SER A 159 -5.33 8.80 15.23
N SER A 160 -4.25 8.05 15.37
CA SER A 160 -3.56 7.40 14.25
C SER A 160 -4.41 6.31 13.62
N VAL A 161 -5.15 5.54 14.43
CA VAL A 161 -6.10 4.54 13.92
C VAL A 161 -7.29 5.20 13.22
N GLU A 162 -7.81 6.31 13.75
CA GLU A 162 -8.88 7.08 13.09
C GLU A 162 -8.44 7.68 11.75
N ASN A 163 -7.23 8.22 11.70
CA ASN A 163 -6.66 8.73 10.46
C ASN A 163 -6.43 7.61 9.43
N MET A 164 -5.95 6.46 9.89
CA MET A 164 -5.79 5.29 9.03
C MET A 164 -7.13 4.84 8.44
N ASP A 165 -8.19 4.76 9.25
CA ASP A 165 -9.53 4.39 8.79
C ASP A 165 -9.99 5.33 7.65
N ARG A 166 -9.82 6.65 7.82
CA ARG A 166 -10.14 7.64 6.79
C ARG A 166 -9.32 7.46 5.52
N VAL A 167 -8.00 7.27 5.65
CA VAL A 167 -7.11 7.05 4.49
C VAL A 167 -7.46 5.76 3.76
N LEU A 168 -7.82 4.70 4.49
CA LEU A 168 -8.25 3.44 3.88
C LEU A 168 -9.53 3.61 3.07
N HIS A 169 -10.53 4.38 3.56
CA HIS A 169 -11.72 4.69 2.79
C HIS A 169 -11.37 5.41 1.49
N GLU A 170 -10.53 6.46 1.54
CA GLU A 170 -10.10 7.20 0.36
C GLU A 170 -9.37 6.31 -0.66
N ARG A 171 -8.47 5.43 -0.19
CA ARG A 171 -7.72 4.50 -1.06
C ARG A 171 -8.62 3.46 -1.72
N ILE A 172 -9.57 2.94 -0.98
CA ILE A 172 -10.50 1.91 -1.47
C ILE A 172 -11.49 2.50 -2.46
N ASP A 173 -11.95 3.72 -2.24
CA ASP A 173 -12.78 4.45 -3.21
C ASP A 173 -12.04 4.63 -4.55
N LEU A 174 -10.73 4.93 -4.50
CA LEU A 174 -9.88 5.05 -5.68
C LEU A 174 -9.62 3.71 -6.40
N LEU A 175 -9.66 2.59 -5.67
CA LEU A 175 -9.59 1.24 -6.26
C LEU A 175 -10.85 0.87 -7.06
N GLY A 176 -11.93 1.66 -6.95
CA GLY A 176 -13.19 1.40 -7.63
C GLY A 176 -13.91 0.14 -7.12
N VAL A 177 -13.54 -0.38 -5.96
CA VAL A 177 -14.22 -1.52 -5.34
C VAL A 177 -15.61 -1.09 -4.88
N ILE A 178 -16.62 -1.81 -5.34
CA ILE A 178 -18.01 -1.48 -5.05
C ILE A 178 -18.38 -2.06 -3.69
N GLN A 179 -18.77 -1.18 -2.76
CA GLN A 179 -19.22 -1.49 -1.41
C GLN A 179 -18.20 -2.32 -0.59
N PRO A 180 -17.02 -1.77 -0.36
CA PRO A 180 -16.09 -2.33 0.59
C PRO A 180 -16.70 -2.33 1.98
N ASN A 181 -16.31 -3.29 2.81
CA ASN A 181 -16.66 -3.30 4.23
C ASN A 181 -15.39 -2.97 5.02
N ILE A 182 -15.39 -1.82 5.69
CA ILE A 182 -14.28 -1.38 6.53
C ILE A 182 -14.80 -1.30 7.95
N GLN A 183 -14.18 -2.05 8.86
CA GLN A 183 -14.62 -2.13 10.25
C GLN A 183 -13.42 -1.97 11.19
N ARG A 184 -13.47 -0.96 12.06
CA ARG A 184 -12.56 -0.86 13.19
C ARG A 184 -12.93 -1.91 14.23
N ILE A 185 -11.97 -2.73 14.65
CA ILE A 185 -12.16 -3.72 15.70
C ILE A 185 -12.00 -3.01 17.05
N SER A 186 -13.11 -2.90 17.80
CA SER A 186 -13.13 -2.19 19.09
C SER A 186 -12.05 -2.70 20.04
N GLU A 187 -11.47 -1.78 20.82
CA GLU A 187 -10.42 -2.03 21.81
C GLU A 187 -9.10 -2.60 21.22
N THR A 188 -8.92 -2.47 19.91
CA THR A 188 -7.68 -2.87 19.23
C THR A 188 -7.28 -1.81 18.20
N ASN A 189 -6.00 -1.79 17.82
CA ASN A 189 -5.49 -0.91 16.76
C ASN A 189 -5.67 -1.54 15.38
N ARG A 190 -6.74 -2.34 15.18
CA ARG A 190 -6.97 -3.15 13.99
C ARG A 190 -8.14 -2.64 13.19
N ILE A 191 -7.98 -2.69 11.89
CA ILE A 191 -9.03 -2.40 10.92
C ILE A 191 -9.17 -3.61 9.99
N LEU A 192 -10.38 -4.15 9.94
CA LEU A 192 -10.77 -5.19 9.01
C LEU A 192 -11.25 -4.54 7.72
N VAL A 193 -10.72 -4.97 6.60
CA VAL A 193 -11.07 -4.48 5.26
C VAL A 193 -11.46 -5.67 4.39
N GLU A 194 -12.70 -5.67 3.91
CA GLU A 194 -13.19 -6.66 2.97
C GLU A 194 -13.43 -5.98 1.62
N LEU A 195 -12.80 -6.52 0.58
CA LEU A 195 -12.85 -6.02 -0.78
C LEU A 195 -13.47 -7.08 -1.71
N PRO A 196 -14.80 -7.11 -1.84
CA PRO A 196 -15.45 -8.08 -2.72
C PRO A 196 -15.19 -7.75 -4.19
N GLY A 197 -14.79 -8.78 -4.96
CA GLY A 197 -14.56 -8.66 -6.38
C GLY A 197 -13.37 -7.82 -6.80
N VAL A 198 -12.34 -7.69 -5.95
CA VAL A 198 -11.08 -7.07 -6.34
C VAL A 198 -10.35 -7.98 -7.34
N ASP A 199 -9.89 -7.39 -8.46
CA ASP A 199 -9.26 -8.13 -9.56
C ASP A 199 -7.82 -8.51 -9.23
N ASP A 200 -7.07 -7.63 -8.56
CA ASP A 200 -5.67 -7.83 -8.14
C ASP A 200 -5.52 -7.66 -6.63
N PRO A 201 -5.69 -8.76 -5.87
CA PRO A 201 -5.54 -8.73 -4.41
C PRO A 201 -4.14 -8.38 -3.92
N GLU A 202 -3.09 -8.68 -4.70
CA GLU A 202 -1.71 -8.41 -4.29
C GLU A 202 -1.40 -6.92 -4.36
N SER A 203 -1.77 -6.26 -5.46
CA SER A 203 -1.62 -4.80 -5.61
C SER A 203 -2.50 -4.05 -4.61
N ALA A 204 -3.75 -4.50 -4.39
CA ALA A 204 -4.64 -3.92 -3.38
C ALA A 204 -4.05 -4.03 -1.97
N ALA A 205 -3.49 -5.18 -1.58
CA ALA A 205 -2.85 -5.35 -0.27
C ALA A 205 -1.66 -4.41 -0.09
N LYS A 206 -0.81 -4.27 -1.11
CA LYS A 206 0.33 -3.33 -1.08
C LYS A 206 -0.14 -1.89 -0.93
N LEU A 207 -1.18 -1.49 -1.66
CA LEU A 207 -1.74 -0.15 -1.59
C LEU A 207 -2.30 0.16 -0.20
N LEU A 208 -3.02 -0.79 0.40
CA LEU A 208 -3.59 -0.63 1.74
C LEU A 208 -2.53 -0.55 2.84
N ALA A 209 -1.46 -1.34 2.74
CA ALA A 209 -0.38 -1.37 3.72
C ALA A 209 0.64 -0.23 3.55
N SER A 210 0.66 0.43 2.39
CA SER A 210 1.58 1.54 2.10
C SER A 210 1.36 2.70 3.08
N THR A 211 2.45 3.26 3.63
CA THR A 211 2.35 4.46 4.47
C THR A 211 2.14 5.73 3.65
N ALA A 212 2.32 5.65 2.33
CA ALA A 212 2.34 6.80 1.41
C ALA A 212 3.35 7.89 1.83
N SER A 213 4.38 7.51 2.56
CA SER A 213 5.44 8.43 2.97
C SER A 213 6.37 8.67 1.79
N LEU A 214 6.02 9.65 0.96
CA LEU A 214 6.92 10.12 -0.09
C LEU A 214 8.02 10.96 0.53
N GLU A 215 9.24 10.69 0.12
CA GLU A 215 10.45 11.36 0.59
C GLU A 215 11.34 11.71 -0.60
N PHE A 216 11.94 12.90 -0.56
CA PHE A 216 12.93 13.34 -1.53
C PHE A 216 14.31 13.32 -0.87
N TRP A 217 15.22 12.52 -1.43
CA TRP A 217 16.56 12.32 -0.89
C TRP A 217 17.60 12.80 -1.87
N GLU A 218 18.62 13.48 -1.37
CA GLU A 218 19.83 13.70 -2.13
C GLU A 218 20.59 12.36 -2.27
N VAL A 219 21.22 12.13 -3.41
CA VAL A 219 22.10 10.97 -3.57
C VAL A 219 23.49 11.35 -3.09
N CYS A 220 24.17 10.44 -2.41
CA CYS A 220 25.51 10.66 -1.88
C CYS A 220 26.50 11.16 -2.94
N GLU A 221 27.52 11.90 -2.53
CA GLU A 221 28.58 12.36 -3.44
C GLU A 221 29.40 11.19 -3.98
N THR A 222 29.99 11.38 -5.17
CA THR A 222 30.74 10.33 -5.87
C THR A 222 31.87 9.70 -5.06
N SER A 223 32.50 10.48 -4.15
CA SER A 223 33.53 9.98 -3.21
C SER A 223 32.94 8.92 -2.26
N THR A 224 31.84 9.27 -1.58
CA THR A 224 31.13 8.38 -0.64
C THR A 224 30.57 7.15 -1.36
N LEU A 225 29.99 7.34 -2.54
CA LEU A 225 29.51 6.22 -3.37
C LEU A 225 30.64 5.26 -3.72
N GLY A 226 31.84 5.78 -4.08
CA GLY A 226 33.01 4.97 -4.36
C GLY A 226 33.54 4.21 -3.14
N GLU A 227 33.52 4.82 -1.97
CA GLU A 227 33.89 4.18 -0.71
C GLU A 227 32.95 3.03 -0.37
N ILE A 228 31.63 3.25 -0.43
CA ILE A 228 30.62 2.22 -0.19
C ILE A 228 30.72 1.08 -1.20
N TYR A 229 30.86 1.40 -2.48
CA TYR A 229 31.05 0.41 -3.53
C TYR A 229 32.29 -0.47 -3.24
N ASN A 230 33.45 0.15 -2.96
CA ASN A 230 34.67 -0.57 -2.64
C ASN A 230 34.52 -1.45 -1.40
N PHE A 231 33.90 -0.93 -0.35
CA PHE A 231 33.61 -1.65 0.86
C PHE A 231 32.79 -2.92 0.59
N LEU A 232 31.74 -2.82 -0.23
CA LEU A 232 30.85 -3.94 -0.55
C LEU A 232 31.48 -4.98 -1.48
N TYR A 233 32.32 -4.55 -2.46
CA TYR A 233 32.82 -5.46 -3.51
C TYR A 233 34.27 -5.93 -3.33
N ASN A 234 35.07 -5.32 -2.44
CA ASN A 234 36.48 -5.66 -2.27
C ASN A 234 36.78 -6.58 -1.08
N GLY A 235 35.72 -7.18 -0.48
CA GLY A 235 35.85 -8.19 0.57
C GLY A 235 36.07 -7.62 1.98
N GLU A 236 36.00 -6.33 2.19
CA GLU A 236 36.05 -5.73 3.54
C GLU A 236 34.75 -6.03 4.30
N ALA A 237 33.60 -5.86 3.65
CA ALA A 237 32.31 -6.21 4.21
C ALA A 237 32.20 -7.73 4.47
N ASP A 238 32.75 -8.57 3.58
CA ASP A 238 32.77 -10.01 3.76
C ASP A 238 33.50 -10.46 5.04
N LYS A 239 34.62 -9.80 5.39
CA LYS A 239 35.35 -10.11 6.62
C LYS A 239 34.51 -9.83 7.87
N LEU A 240 33.81 -8.68 7.88
CA LEU A 240 32.96 -8.30 9.03
C LEU A 240 31.74 -9.21 9.15
N VAL A 241 31.16 -9.65 8.01
CA VAL A 241 30.07 -10.63 7.99
C VAL A 241 30.55 -11.98 8.49
N ALA A 242 31.71 -12.47 8.01
CA ALA A 242 32.30 -13.72 8.45
C ALA A 242 32.62 -13.72 9.95
N GLU A 243 33.19 -12.63 10.46
CA GLU A 243 33.46 -12.46 11.89
C GLU A 243 32.18 -12.50 12.74
N ALA A 244 31.14 -11.76 12.30
CA ALA A 244 29.86 -11.72 13.00
C ALA A 244 29.09 -13.05 13.01
N LEU A 245 29.27 -13.87 11.97
CA LEU A 245 28.63 -15.16 11.81
C LEU A 245 29.52 -16.35 12.23
N GLU A 246 30.73 -16.10 12.74
CA GLU A 246 31.72 -17.12 13.05
C GLU A 246 31.95 -18.09 11.89
N SER A 247 31.99 -17.58 10.64
CA SER A 247 32.11 -18.35 9.39
C SER A 247 33.51 -18.25 8.81
N ASP A 248 33.99 -19.35 8.25
CA ASP A 248 35.29 -19.42 7.51
C ASP A 248 35.11 -18.99 6.02
N GLU A 249 33.91 -18.66 5.56
CA GLU A 249 33.65 -18.25 4.18
C GLU A 249 34.15 -16.82 3.93
N SER A 250 34.92 -16.63 2.85
CA SER A 250 35.59 -15.36 2.52
C SER A 250 34.81 -14.46 1.59
N SER A 251 33.62 -14.84 1.14
CA SER A 251 32.83 -14.10 0.12
C SER A 251 31.32 -14.22 0.36
N LEU A 252 30.87 -13.94 1.59
CA LEU A 252 29.46 -14.11 1.98
C LEU A 252 28.56 -13.06 1.33
N LEU A 253 28.90 -11.77 1.45
CA LEU A 253 28.11 -10.66 0.92
C LEU A 253 28.41 -10.43 -0.57
N SER A 254 29.69 -10.36 -0.93
CA SER A 254 30.10 -10.03 -2.31
C SER A 254 29.68 -11.10 -3.34
N SER A 255 29.49 -12.36 -2.91
CA SER A 255 28.98 -13.43 -3.79
C SER A 255 27.48 -13.26 -4.13
N LEU A 256 26.72 -12.53 -3.34
CA LEU A 256 25.31 -12.23 -3.57
C LEU A 256 25.09 -11.02 -4.47
N LEU A 257 26.15 -10.20 -4.70
CA LEU A 257 26.11 -9.00 -5.48
C LEU A 257 26.54 -9.25 -6.93
N VAL A 258 25.94 -8.54 -7.87
CA VAL A 258 26.37 -8.56 -9.28
C VAL A 258 27.14 -7.29 -9.62
N ARG A 259 28.12 -7.40 -10.54
CA ARG A 259 28.95 -6.26 -10.99
C ARG A 259 28.40 -5.54 -12.20
N GLU A 260 27.49 -6.17 -12.90
CA GLU A 260 26.81 -5.64 -14.09
C GLU A 260 25.33 -6.02 -14.01
N TYR A 261 24.46 -5.17 -14.50
CA TYR A 261 23.03 -5.42 -14.57
C TYR A 261 22.50 -5.15 -15.98
N PRO A 262 21.54 -5.98 -16.46
CA PRO A 262 20.90 -5.77 -17.73
C PRO A 262 19.88 -4.63 -17.65
N PHE A 263 19.77 -3.83 -18.69
CA PHE A 263 18.73 -2.81 -18.85
C PHE A 263 18.25 -2.76 -20.29
N LYS A 264 17.08 -2.20 -20.55
CA LYS A 264 16.56 -1.96 -21.90
C LYS A 264 16.96 -0.55 -22.35
N ASP A 265 17.58 -0.46 -23.54
CA ASP A 265 17.83 0.83 -24.16
C ASP A 265 16.54 1.42 -24.78
N GLY A 266 16.64 2.64 -25.36
CA GLY A 266 15.50 3.34 -25.98
C GLY A 266 14.85 2.60 -27.16
N GLU A 267 15.50 1.55 -27.69
CA GLU A 267 14.98 0.67 -28.74
C GLU A 267 14.41 -0.64 -28.16
N GLY A 268 14.43 -0.81 -26.83
CA GLY A 268 13.96 -2.01 -26.14
C GLY A 268 14.94 -3.18 -26.18
N LYS A 269 16.19 -2.97 -26.63
CA LYS A 269 17.24 -4.00 -26.67
C LYS A 269 17.94 -4.09 -25.31
N ILE A 270 18.18 -5.32 -24.85
CA ILE A 270 18.89 -5.57 -23.59
C ILE A 270 20.38 -5.21 -23.77
N GLN A 271 20.85 -4.32 -22.93
CA GLN A 271 22.23 -3.90 -22.77
C GLN A 271 22.69 -4.21 -21.35
N TYR A 272 24.00 -4.18 -21.10
CA TYR A 272 24.56 -4.38 -19.76
C TYR A 272 25.31 -3.11 -19.33
N ALA A 273 25.06 -2.66 -18.11
CA ALA A 273 25.78 -1.56 -17.48
C ALA A 273 26.54 -2.06 -16.24
N PRO A 274 27.75 -1.56 -16.01
CA PRO A 274 28.45 -1.84 -14.75
C PRO A 274 27.73 -1.16 -13.59
N VAL A 275 27.75 -1.80 -12.42
CA VAL A 275 27.32 -1.16 -11.16
C VAL A 275 28.29 -0.02 -10.86
N GLY A 276 27.75 1.16 -10.62
CA GLY A 276 28.52 2.38 -10.40
C GLY A 276 27.70 3.65 -10.63
N GLY A 277 28.35 4.80 -10.70
CA GLY A 277 27.67 6.09 -10.76
C GLY A 277 26.91 6.35 -9.46
N TYR A 278 25.60 6.32 -9.51
CA TYR A 278 24.73 6.53 -8.34
C TYR A 278 24.23 5.23 -7.68
N ILE A 279 24.61 4.07 -8.23
CA ILE A 279 24.25 2.74 -7.76
C ILE A 279 25.44 2.14 -7.04
N VAL A 280 25.28 1.79 -5.76
CA VAL A 280 26.37 1.25 -4.92
C VAL A 280 26.41 -0.28 -4.91
N ALA A 281 25.31 -0.94 -5.20
CA ALA A 281 25.24 -2.39 -5.34
C ALA A 281 24.08 -2.80 -6.25
N ALA A 282 24.08 -4.06 -6.68
CA ALA A 282 22.97 -4.65 -7.42
C ALA A 282 22.89 -6.15 -7.12
N ALA A 283 21.67 -6.69 -7.09
CA ALA A 283 21.43 -8.09 -6.76
C ALA A 283 20.11 -8.62 -7.34
N ASP A 284 20.00 -9.94 -7.40
CA ASP A 284 18.72 -10.62 -7.63
C ASP A 284 17.77 -10.45 -6.44
N LYS A 285 16.47 -10.49 -6.71
CA LYS A 285 15.40 -10.39 -5.71
C LYS A 285 15.58 -11.37 -4.54
N ASP A 286 15.93 -12.60 -4.86
CA ASP A 286 16.06 -13.68 -3.88
C ASP A 286 17.21 -13.44 -2.88
N ASN A 287 18.21 -12.67 -3.28
CA ASN A 287 19.37 -12.32 -2.45
C ASN A 287 19.15 -11.08 -1.59
N MET A 288 18.19 -10.21 -1.93
CA MET A 288 17.98 -8.91 -1.25
C MET A 288 17.76 -9.06 0.26
N ALA A 289 16.93 -10.03 0.67
CA ALA A 289 16.64 -10.25 2.09
C ALA A 289 17.91 -10.58 2.89
N LYS A 290 18.75 -11.48 2.33
CA LYS A 290 20.01 -11.90 2.95
C LYS A 290 21.05 -10.79 2.95
N ILE A 291 21.11 -10.00 1.88
CA ILE A 291 21.99 -8.82 1.82
C ILE A 291 21.59 -7.82 2.89
N ASN A 292 20.28 -7.53 3.05
CA ASN A 292 19.81 -6.62 4.09
C ASN A 292 20.14 -7.12 5.51
N GLU A 293 20.06 -8.43 5.76
CA GLU A 293 20.48 -9.03 7.02
C GLU A 293 21.97 -8.77 7.28
N TYR A 294 22.82 -8.96 6.29
CA TYR A 294 24.26 -8.71 6.41
C TYR A 294 24.60 -7.22 6.59
N LEU A 295 23.91 -6.34 5.87
CA LEU A 295 24.07 -4.88 6.01
C LEU A 295 23.58 -4.36 7.37
N ALA A 296 22.68 -5.07 8.04
CA ALA A 296 22.17 -4.71 9.37
C ALA A 296 23.11 -5.11 10.51
N LEU A 297 24.14 -5.94 10.26
CA LEU A 297 25.11 -6.33 11.28
C LEU A 297 25.88 -5.11 11.81
N ASP A 298 26.04 -5.00 13.12
CA ASP A 298 26.63 -3.82 13.78
C ASP A 298 28.00 -3.45 13.19
N GLY A 299 28.85 -4.44 12.92
CA GLY A 299 30.18 -4.22 12.32
C GLY A 299 30.11 -3.65 10.90
N VAL A 300 29.19 -4.12 10.08
CA VAL A 300 28.99 -3.64 8.70
C VAL A 300 28.33 -2.26 8.70
N LYS A 301 27.30 -2.09 9.52
CA LYS A 301 26.58 -0.82 9.66
C LYS A 301 27.48 0.31 10.15
N ALA A 302 28.41 0.04 11.06
CA ALA A 302 29.35 1.01 11.58
C ALA A 302 30.35 1.58 10.54
N MET A 303 30.55 0.86 9.43
CA MET A 303 31.41 1.28 8.33
C MET A 303 30.69 2.18 7.33
N ILE A 304 29.37 2.22 7.36
CA ILE A 304 28.55 3.12 6.55
C ILE A 304 28.26 4.36 7.39
N ALA A 305 28.47 5.54 6.82
CA ALA A 305 28.25 6.79 7.53
C ALA A 305 26.83 6.85 8.10
N SER A 306 26.68 7.37 9.31
CA SER A 306 25.41 7.37 10.06
C SER A 306 24.29 8.21 9.41
N ASP A 307 24.64 9.07 8.47
CA ASP A 307 23.74 9.91 7.66
C ASP A 307 23.47 9.34 6.26
N VAL A 308 23.95 8.12 5.98
CA VAL A 308 23.70 7.42 4.70
C VAL A 308 22.63 6.36 4.88
N LYS A 309 21.57 6.48 4.07
CA LYS A 309 20.48 5.49 3.95
C LYS A 309 20.69 4.64 2.69
N LEU A 310 20.69 3.32 2.86
CA LEU A 310 20.68 2.41 1.73
C LEU A 310 19.23 2.02 1.37
N ALA A 311 18.85 2.14 0.10
CA ALA A 311 17.51 1.81 -0.35
C ALA A 311 17.52 1.14 -1.73
N TRP A 312 16.72 0.07 -1.87
CA TRP A 312 16.57 -0.67 -3.13
C TRP A 312 15.63 0.03 -4.10
N SER A 313 15.83 -0.18 -5.40
CA SER A 313 14.88 0.23 -6.44
C SER A 313 13.56 -0.52 -6.33
N ASN A 314 12.45 0.13 -6.69
CA ASN A 314 11.11 -0.47 -6.72
C ASN A 314 10.99 -1.58 -7.78
N LYS A 315 11.68 -1.41 -8.90
CA LYS A 315 11.65 -2.34 -10.02
C LYS A 315 13.03 -2.90 -10.29
N ASN A 316 13.04 -4.10 -10.88
CA ASN A 316 14.26 -4.64 -11.45
C ASN A 316 14.63 -3.89 -12.74
N SER A 317 15.87 -4.03 -13.15
CA SER A 317 16.47 -3.36 -14.33
C SER A 317 15.82 -3.70 -15.68
N LEU A 318 14.95 -4.72 -15.74
CA LEU A 318 14.22 -5.15 -16.93
C LEU A 318 12.69 -4.93 -16.80
N ASP A 319 12.26 -3.93 -16.06
CA ASP A 319 10.86 -3.54 -15.88
C ASP A 319 9.95 -4.70 -15.42
N GLY A 320 10.35 -5.42 -14.38
CA GLY A 320 9.57 -6.50 -13.78
C GLY A 320 9.62 -7.84 -14.52
N THR A 321 10.35 -7.95 -15.63
CA THR A 321 10.54 -9.23 -16.33
C THR A 321 11.51 -10.15 -15.59
N ARG A 322 11.48 -11.46 -15.86
CA ARG A 322 12.44 -12.41 -15.27
C ARG A 322 13.87 -12.09 -15.72
N GLY A 323 14.82 -12.20 -14.78
CA GLY A 323 16.25 -11.97 -15.01
C GLY A 323 16.69 -10.51 -14.85
N GLY A 324 15.79 -9.62 -14.40
CA GLY A 324 16.15 -8.27 -14.01
C GLY A 324 16.77 -8.22 -12.62
N ILE A 325 17.68 -7.26 -12.43
CA ILE A 325 18.45 -7.04 -11.21
C ILE A 325 17.92 -5.80 -10.50
N PHE A 326 17.77 -5.86 -9.18
CA PHE A 326 17.47 -4.69 -8.36
C PHE A 326 18.74 -3.93 -8.02
N THR A 327 18.63 -2.62 -7.99
CA THR A 327 19.76 -1.70 -7.73
C THR A 327 19.64 -1.05 -6.37
N LEU A 328 20.75 -0.93 -5.64
CA LEU A 328 20.84 -0.32 -4.33
C LEU A 328 21.44 1.08 -4.46
N TYR A 329 20.74 2.06 -3.91
CA TYR A 329 21.16 3.45 -3.85
C TYR A 329 21.68 3.80 -2.46
N ALA A 330 22.67 4.71 -2.42
CA ALA A 330 23.09 5.35 -1.17
C ALA A 330 22.58 6.79 -1.16
N LEU A 331 21.73 7.09 -0.20
CA LEU A 331 20.99 8.33 -0.07
C LEU A 331 21.60 9.16 1.07
N GLN A 332 21.84 10.43 0.82
CA GLN A 332 22.40 11.37 1.79
C GLN A 332 21.30 11.93 2.67
N GLY A 333 21.41 11.73 3.96
CA GLY A 333 20.53 12.34 4.94
C GLY A 333 20.93 13.76 5.30
N ASN A 334 19.97 14.57 5.66
CA ASN A 334 20.15 15.96 6.05
C ASN A 334 20.25 16.06 7.59
N GLY A 335 21.46 15.87 8.11
CA GLY A 335 21.71 15.87 9.55
C GLY A 335 21.25 14.59 10.28
N GLY A 336 21.48 13.42 9.65
CA GLY A 336 21.07 12.10 10.10
C GLY A 336 20.31 11.36 9.01
N LEU A 337 19.56 10.31 9.32
CA LEU A 337 18.71 9.59 8.36
C LEU A 337 17.40 10.33 8.09
N VAL A 338 17.48 11.60 7.67
CA VAL A 338 16.34 12.47 7.41
C VAL A 338 16.32 12.83 5.92
N PRO A 339 15.16 12.75 5.22
CA PRO A 339 15.06 13.19 3.85
C PRO A 339 15.34 14.69 3.70
N ALA A 340 15.77 15.10 2.52
CA ALA A 340 15.94 16.52 2.23
C ALA A 340 14.59 17.27 2.21
N MET A 341 13.51 16.59 1.83
CA MET A 341 12.14 17.08 1.86
C MET A 341 11.18 15.88 1.96
N ASP A 342 10.07 16.02 2.68
CA ASP A 342 8.99 15.04 2.68
C ASP A 342 7.85 15.44 1.70
N GLY A 343 6.97 14.48 1.42
CA GLY A 343 5.84 14.67 0.50
C GLY A 343 4.60 15.29 1.12
N SER A 344 4.64 15.74 2.38
CA SER A 344 3.45 16.28 3.07
C SER A 344 2.89 17.57 2.45
N GLY A 345 3.73 18.25 1.67
CA GLY A 345 3.35 19.46 0.93
C GLY A 345 2.69 19.21 -0.43
N ILE A 346 2.52 17.96 -0.86
CA ILE A 346 1.83 17.62 -2.11
C ILE A 346 0.32 17.78 -1.90
N VAL A 347 -0.32 18.51 -2.79
CA VAL A 347 -1.76 18.82 -2.72
C VAL A 347 -2.55 18.00 -3.73
N GLU A 348 -1.95 17.70 -4.87
CA GLU A 348 -2.59 16.99 -5.98
C GLU A 348 -1.54 16.18 -6.75
N ALA A 349 -1.90 14.97 -7.13
CA ALA A 349 -1.11 14.11 -8.00
C ALA A 349 -1.99 13.49 -9.08
N SER A 350 -1.46 13.32 -10.29
CA SER A 350 -2.17 12.71 -11.42
C SER A 350 -1.23 11.94 -12.33
N ALA A 351 -1.70 10.78 -12.81
CA ALA A 351 -0.98 10.00 -13.82
C ALA A 351 -1.20 10.60 -15.21
N ASN A 352 -0.12 10.79 -15.95
CA ASN A 352 -0.14 11.36 -17.28
C ASN A 352 0.75 10.55 -18.23
N SER A 353 0.49 10.65 -19.54
CA SER A 353 1.42 10.11 -20.55
C SER A 353 2.70 10.93 -20.59
N GLY A 354 3.84 10.28 -20.43
CA GLY A 354 5.14 10.93 -20.46
C GLY A 354 5.53 11.41 -21.86
N GLN A 355 6.29 12.48 -21.94
CA GLN A 355 6.73 13.08 -23.22
C GLN A 355 7.61 12.15 -24.07
N PHE A 356 8.32 11.22 -23.44
CA PHE A 356 9.25 10.28 -24.10
C PHE A 356 8.71 8.86 -24.21
N GLY A 357 7.40 8.69 -23.99
CA GLY A 357 6.72 7.39 -23.87
C GLY A 357 6.67 6.91 -22.42
N GLY A 358 5.81 5.92 -22.14
CA GLY A 358 5.50 5.50 -20.76
C GLY A 358 4.55 6.46 -20.05
N PHE A 359 4.48 6.34 -18.73
CA PHE A 359 3.65 7.17 -17.89
C PHE A 359 4.50 7.89 -16.83
N GLU A 360 4.05 9.05 -16.41
CA GLU A 360 4.64 9.86 -15.34
C GLU A 360 3.57 10.33 -14.36
N VAL A 361 3.97 10.62 -13.13
CA VAL A 361 3.07 11.16 -12.12
C VAL A 361 3.38 12.64 -11.94
N SER A 362 2.47 13.48 -12.41
CA SER A 362 2.53 14.92 -12.15
C SER A 362 2.07 15.21 -10.73
N MET A 363 2.75 16.12 -10.03
CA MET A 363 2.41 16.55 -8.68
C MET A 363 2.39 18.07 -8.57
N THR A 364 1.49 18.55 -7.73
CA THR A 364 1.37 19.97 -7.37
C THR A 364 1.56 20.13 -5.88
N MET A 365 2.42 21.04 -5.48
CA MET A 365 2.77 21.33 -4.08
C MET A 365 2.10 22.61 -3.58
N ASN A 366 1.89 22.71 -2.28
CA ASN A 366 1.49 23.94 -1.64
C ASN A 366 2.61 24.99 -1.70
N SER A 367 2.32 26.25 -1.34
CA SER A 367 3.28 27.36 -1.48
C SER A 367 4.56 27.21 -0.65
N VAL A 368 4.49 26.57 0.52
CA VAL A 368 5.64 26.37 1.39
C VAL A 368 6.55 25.29 0.79
N ALA A 369 5.99 24.14 0.46
CA ALA A 369 6.71 23.04 -0.18
C ALA A 369 7.27 23.43 -1.55
N ALA A 370 6.55 24.25 -2.32
CA ALA A 370 7.03 24.78 -3.60
C ALA A 370 8.32 25.62 -3.44
N ALA A 371 8.41 26.42 -2.39
CA ALA A 371 9.61 27.20 -2.11
C ALA A 371 10.80 26.31 -1.68
N GLU A 372 10.54 25.31 -0.83
CA GLU A 372 11.54 24.32 -0.43
C GLU A 372 12.01 23.49 -1.61
N TRP A 373 11.09 23.04 -2.47
CA TRP A 373 11.39 22.31 -3.71
C TRP A 373 12.25 23.11 -4.67
N GLY A 374 11.94 24.42 -4.85
CA GLY A 374 12.77 25.32 -5.65
C GLY A 374 14.20 25.39 -5.13
N ASN A 375 14.39 25.54 -3.83
CA ASN A 375 15.74 25.59 -3.22
C ASN A 375 16.45 24.24 -3.30
N LEU A 376 15.75 23.13 -3.08
CA LEU A 376 16.32 21.79 -3.16
C LEU A 376 16.76 21.45 -4.59
N THR A 377 15.94 21.76 -5.59
CA THR A 377 16.27 21.54 -6.99
C THR A 377 17.42 22.45 -7.46
N GLU A 378 17.49 23.71 -7.03
CA GLU A 378 18.61 24.61 -7.31
C GLU A 378 19.94 24.07 -6.77
N LYS A 379 19.96 23.58 -5.53
CA LYS A 379 21.16 22.98 -4.89
C LYS A 379 21.65 21.73 -5.65
N ASN A 380 20.74 21.00 -6.29
CA ASN A 380 21.01 19.71 -6.90
C ASN A 380 21.02 19.72 -8.44
N ILE A 381 21.18 20.88 -9.08
CA ILE A 381 21.30 20.95 -10.55
C ILE A 381 22.47 20.08 -11.02
N GLY A 382 22.20 19.18 -11.98
CA GLY A 382 23.16 18.21 -12.52
C GLY A 382 23.39 16.98 -11.66
N LYS A 383 22.72 16.87 -10.51
CA LYS A 383 22.75 15.71 -9.61
C LYS A 383 21.39 15.00 -9.61
N PRO A 384 21.34 13.69 -9.32
CA PRO A 384 20.06 13.00 -9.15
C PRO A 384 19.42 13.33 -7.81
N LEU A 385 18.10 13.35 -7.81
CA LEU A 385 17.27 13.47 -6.62
C LEU A 385 16.41 12.21 -6.53
N ALA A 386 16.62 11.40 -5.50
CA ALA A 386 15.90 10.16 -5.35
C ALA A 386 14.51 10.41 -4.76
N ILE A 387 13.52 9.82 -5.40
CA ILE A 387 12.13 9.81 -4.98
C ILE A 387 11.88 8.45 -4.32
N VAL A 388 11.71 8.48 -3.01
CA VAL A 388 11.59 7.30 -2.16
C VAL A 388 10.20 7.26 -1.55
N MET A 389 9.58 6.11 -1.59
CA MET A 389 8.31 5.87 -0.90
C MET A 389 8.42 4.54 -0.15
N ASP A 390 8.07 4.56 1.13
CA ASP A 390 8.11 3.37 2.00
C ASP A 390 9.47 2.65 1.98
N ASN A 391 10.58 3.41 2.03
CA ASN A 391 11.97 2.94 1.97
C ASN A 391 12.41 2.31 0.63
N VAL A 392 11.65 2.50 -0.43
CA VAL A 392 11.96 2.00 -1.77
C VAL A 392 12.15 3.14 -2.75
N VAL A 393 13.21 3.11 -3.56
CA VAL A 393 13.49 4.14 -4.57
C VAL A 393 12.63 3.87 -5.81
N TYR A 394 11.70 4.76 -6.08
CA TYR A 394 10.84 4.70 -7.26
C TYR A 394 11.52 5.25 -8.49
N SER A 395 12.26 6.34 -8.32
CA SER A 395 13.00 7.00 -9.39
C SER A 395 14.11 7.87 -8.79
N ALA A 396 15.17 8.13 -9.56
CA ALA A 396 16.25 9.06 -9.19
C ALA A 396 16.63 9.90 -10.41
N PRO A 397 15.74 10.80 -10.90
CA PRO A 397 16.01 11.62 -12.05
C PRO A 397 17.07 12.68 -11.75
N ASN A 398 17.88 13.03 -12.78
CA ASN A 398 18.77 14.18 -12.69
C ASN A 398 17.96 15.47 -12.72
N VAL A 399 18.31 16.41 -11.85
CA VAL A 399 17.74 17.76 -11.84
C VAL A 399 18.42 18.59 -12.94
N ASN A 400 17.64 19.03 -13.93
CA ASN A 400 18.18 19.84 -15.04
C ASN A 400 18.22 21.33 -14.68
N ASP A 401 17.17 21.82 -14.06
CA ASP A 401 17.00 23.23 -13.72
C ASP A 401 16.30 23.36 -12.36
N ARG A 402 16.34 24.57 -11.78
CA ARG A 402 15.51 24.95 -10.63
C ARG A 402 14.03 24.86 -11.01
N ILE A 403 13.24 24.20 -10.17
CA ILE A 403 11.81 24.01 -10.41
C ILE A 403 11.02 24.93 -9.46
N ASP A 404 10.60 26.06 -9.99
CA ASP A 404 9.75 27.00 -9.27
C ASP A 404 8.26 26.71 -9.50
N GLY A 405 7.42 27.16 -8.57
CA GLY A 405 5.97 27.07 -8.69
C GLY A 405 5.33 25.75 -8.24
N GLY A 406 6.13 24.82 -7.69
CA GLY A 406 5.63 23.61 -7.04
C GLY A 406 4.94 22.60 -7.95
N ARG A 407 5.12 22.69 -9.26
CA ARG A 407 4.68 21.67 -10.21
C ARG A 407 5.88 20.86 -10.68
N SER A 408 5.80 19.56 -10.51
CA SER A 408 6.86 18.64 -10.90
C SER A 408 6.27 17.33 -11.40
N SER A 409 7.07 16.51 -12.08
CA SER A 409 6.67 15.17 -12.48
C SER A 409 7.69 14.13 -12.03
N ILE A 410 7.17 13.01 -11.53
CA ILE A 410 7.96 11.83 -11.22
C ILE A 410 8.03 11.01 -12.50
N SER A 411 9.14 11.06 -13.16
CA SER A 411 9.42 10.24 -14.35
C SER A 411 10.05 8.91 -13.92
N GLY A 412 9.63 7.84 -14.58
CA GLY A 412 10.13 6.48 -14.38
C GLY A 412 9.49 5.59 -15.43
N ASN A 413 9.98 4.38 -15.63
CA ASN A 413 9.33 3.43 -16.53
C ASN A 413 8.05 2.87 -15.90
N PHE A 414 7.06 3.75 -15.64
CA PHE A 414 5.77 3.35 -15.08
C PHE A 414 4.86 2.80 -16.18
N THR A 415 4.14 1.75 -15.84
CA THR A 415 2.91 1.37 -16.56
C THR A 415 1.79 2.35 -16.21
N ALA A 416 0.70 2.37 -16.99
CA ALA A 416 -0.46 3.22 -16.67
C ALA A 416 -0.99 2.94 -15.25
N GLN A 417 -1.12 1.67 -14.89
CA GLN A 417 -1.63 1.25 -13.59
C GLN A 417 -0.70 1.70 -12.44
N GLU A 418 0.62 1.52 -12.57
CA GLU A 418 1.57 1.92 -11.53
C GLU A 418 1.61 3.44 -11.33
N ALA A 419 1.48 4.21 -12.39
CA ALA A 419 1.40 5.67 -12.29
C ALA A 419 0.10 6.12 -11.62
N GLU A 420 -1.01 5.46 -11.94
CA GLU A 420 -2.31 5.70 -11.32
C GLU A 420 -2.31 5.32 -9.84
N ASP A 421 -1.79 4.13 -9.49
CA ASP A 421 -1.66 3.68 -8.10
C ASP A 421 -0.79 4.64 -7.28
N LEU A 422 0.34 5.11 -7.85
CA LEU A 422 1.21 6.08 -7.19
C LEU A 422 0.51 7.43 -6.99
N ALA A 423 -0.20 7.93 -8.00
CA ALA A 423 -0.98 9.16 -7.89
C ALA A 423 -2.08 9.04 -6.82
N ASN A 424 -2.77 7.90 -6.77
CA ASN A 424 -3.81 7.63 -5.77
C ASN A 424 -3.24 7.58 -4.35
N VAL A 425 -2.09 6.93 -4.16
CA VAL A 425 -1.38 6.92 -2.88
C VAL A 425 -1.01 8.34 -2.44
N LEU A 426 -0.50 9.17 -3.34
CA LEU A 426 -0.12 10.56 -3.03
C LEU A 426 -1.33 11.42 -2.67
N ASN A 427 -2.46 11.25 -3.38
CA ASN A 427 -3.69 11.99 -3.13
C ASN A 427 -4.38 11.58 -1.83
N SER A 428 -4.32 10.28 -1.45
CA SER A 428 -4.92 9.77 -0.21
C SER A 428 -4.21 10.24 1.06
N GLY A 429 -3.00 10.80 0.91
CA GLY A 429 -2.22 11.32 2.01
C GLY A 429 -1.48 10.26 2.83
N LYS A 430 -0.64 10.76 3.74
CA LYS A 430 0.25 9.96 4.59
C LYS A 430 -0.53 9.33 5.76
N VAL A 431 -0.33 8.04 5.98
CA VAL A 431 -0.76 7.40 7.23
C VAL A 431 0.19 7.82 8.36
N PRO A 432 -0.32 8.25 9.52
CA PRO A 432 0.51 8.75 10.63
C PRO A 432 1.53 7.73 11.15
N ALA A 433 1.18 6.44 11.12
CA ALA A 433 2.05 5.35 11.53
C ALA A 433 1.94 4.17 10.57
N PRO A 434 3.04 3.40 10.35
CA PRO A 434 3.01 2.25 9.45
C PRO A 434 1.99 1.22 9.92
N ALA A 435 1.17 0.75 8.96
CA ALA A 435 0.23 -0.32 9.18
C ALA A 435 0.81 -1.64 8.68
N THR A 436 0.68 -2.70 9.45
CA THR A 436 1.10 -4.04 9.08
C THR A 436 -0.10 -4.92 8.78
N ILE A 437 -0.03 -5.73 7.73
CA ILE A 437 -1.02 -6.76 7.45
C ILE A 437 -0.75 -7.93 8.40
N ILE A 438 -1.69 -8.18 9.33
CA ILE A 438 -1.60 -9.30 10.27
C ILE A 438 -2.33 -10.55 9.78
N SER A 439 -3.33 -10.37 8.90
CA SER A 439 -4.04 -11.46 8.26
C SER A 439 -4.49 -11.04 6.87
N GLN A 440 -4.36 -11.94 5.91
CA GLN A 440 -4.85 -11.76 4.55
C GLN A 440 -5.45 -13.08 4.06
N GLU A 441 -6.68 -13.01 3.60
CA GLU A 441 -7.39 -14.13 2.99
C GLU A 441 -7.88 -13.72 1.60
N VAL A 442 -7.57 -14.53 0.60
CA VAL A 442 -8.00 -14.28 -0.79
C VAL A 442 -8.92 -15.41 -1.21
N VAL A 443 -10.14 -15.05 -1.59
CA VAL A 443 -11.15 -15.97 -2.11
C VAL A 443 -11.23 -15.81 -3.62
N GLY A 444 -10.84 -16.85 -4.35
CA GLY A 444 -10.89 -16.82 -5.81
C GLY A 444 -12.35 -16.77 -6.34
N PRO A 445 -12.61 -16.09 -7.47
CA PRO A 445 -13.94 -15.96 -8.06
C PRO A 445 -14.59 -17.31 -8.41
N SER A 446 -13.80 -18.33 -8.75
CA SER A 446 -14.26 -19.70 -9.05
C SER A 446 -14.89 -20.36 -7.82
N LEU A 447 -14.34 -20.14 -6.63
CA LEU A 447 -14.87 -20.71 -5.39
C LEU A 447 -16.24 -20.12 -5.06
N GLY A 448 -16.43 -18.82 -5.29
CA GLY A 448 -17.73 -18.15 -5.13
C GLY A 448 -18.77 -18.68 -6.10
N ALA A 449 -18.44 -18.84 -7.39
CA ALA A 449 -19.33 -19.37 -8.41
C ALA A 449 -19.77 -20.82 -8.12
N ASP A 450 -18.85 -21.67 -7.68
CA ASP A 450 -19.13 -23.06 -7.30
C ASP A 450 -20.03 -23.12 -6.06
N SER A 451 -19.84 -22.25 -5.08
CA SER A 451 -20.67 -22.15 -3.89
C SER A 451 -22.09 -21.71 -4.20
N ILE A 452 -22.25 -20.70 -5.09
CA ILE A 452 -23.57 -20.27 -5.58
C ILE A 452 -24.29 -21.41 -6.30
N MET A 453 -23.61 -22.11 -7.20
CA MET A 453 -24.20 -23.21 -7.97
C MET A 453 -24.59 -24.36 -7.04
N ALA A 454 -23.74 -24.75 -6.09
CA ALA A 454 -24.03 -25.78 -5.10
C ALA A 454 -25.22 -25.40 -4.20
N GLY A 455 -25.28 -24.15 -3.76
CA GLY A 455 -26.37 -23.59 -2.99
C GLY A 455 -27.70 -23.61 -3.76
N LEU A 456 -27.67 -23.18 -5.03
CA LEU A 456 -28.84 -23.14 -5.90
C LEU A 456 -29.39 -24.55 -6.20
N ILE A 457 -28.51 -25.52 -6.46
CA ILE A 457 -28.87 -26.92 -6.64
C ILE A 457 -29.48 -27.49 -5.36
N SER A 458 -28.86 -27.25 -4.19
CA SER A 458 -29.37 -27.71 -2.92
C SER A 458 -30.75 -27.12 -2.60
N PHE A 459 -30.92 -25.82 -2.85
CA PHE A 459 -32.21 -25.14 -2.71
C PHE A 459 -33.27 -25.75 -3.65
N ALA A 460 -32.95 -25.97 -4.94
CA ALA A 460 -33.87 -26.56 -5.88
C ALA A 460 -34.30 -27.99 -5.46
N ILE A 461 -33.36 -28.81 -4.97
CA ILE A 461 -33.67 -30.15 -4.46
C ILE A 461 -34.58 -30.05 -3.23
N ALA A 462 -34.27 -29.19 -2.25
CA ALA A 462 -35.10 -29.02 -1.08
C ALA A 462 -36.48 -28.51 -1.41
N PHE A 463 -36.61 -27.56 -2.35
CA PHE A 463 -37.87 -27.03 -2.85
C PHE A 463 -38.74 -28.11 -3.51
N VAL A 464 -38.16 -28.92 -4.41
CA VAL A 464 -38.87 -30.05 -5.04
C VAL A 464 -39.33 -31.09 -4.02
N LEU A 465 -38.50 -31.39 -3.01
CA LEU A 465 -38.90 -32.32 -1.93
C LEU A 465 -40.07 -31.77 -1.12
N VAL A 466 -40.09 -30.47 -0.79
CA VAL A 466 -41.23 -29.82 -0.13
C VAL A 466 -42.48 -29.90 -1.01
N LEU A 467 -42.42 -29.63 -2.33
CA LEU A 467 -43.55 -29.74 -3.23
C LEU A 467 -44.11 -31.18 -3.27
N ILE A 468 -43.22 -32.17 -3.36
CA ILE A 468 -43.60 -33.60 -3.32
C ILE A 468 -44.25 -33.95 -2.00
N TYR A 469 -43.68 -33.55 -0.87
CA TYR A 469 -44.24 -33.79 0.44
C TYR A 469 -45.64 -33.17 0.58
N MET A 470 -45.82 -31.92 0.20
CA MET A 470 -47.09 -31.20 0.22
C MET A 470 -48.17 -31.91 -0.65
N ALA A 471 -47.79 -32.32 -1.84
CA ALA A 471 -48.70 -33.05 -2.75
C ALA A 471 -49.11 -34.42 -2.17
N PHE A 472 -48.18 -35.14 -1.55
CA PHE A 472 -48.42 -36.48 -1.01
C PHE A 472 -49.21 -36.47 0.31
N PHE A 473 -48.81 -35.57 1.23
CA PHE A 473 -49.39 -35.50 2.57
C PHE A 473 -50.77 -34.82 2.57
N TYR A 474 -50.92 -33.70 1.86
CA TYR A 474 -52.16 -32.89 1.86
C TYR A 474 -53.08 -33.19 0.66
N ARG A 475 -52.71 -34.11 -0.23
CA ARG A 475 -53.47 -34.50 -1.41
C ARG A 475 -53.96 -33.30 -2.24
N THR A 476 -55.30 -33.16 -2.48
CA THR A 476 -55.86 -32.06 -3.28
C THR A 476 -55.57 -30.67 -2.71
N ALA A 477 -55.54 -30.50 -1.37
CA ALA A 477 -55.15 -29.23 -0.75
C ALA A 477 -53.67 -28.91 -0.95
N GLY A 478 -52.80 -29.94 -1.00
CA GLY A 478 -51.36 -29.79 -1.30
C GLY A 478 -51.11 -29.32 -2.73
N TRP A 479 -51.83 -29.75 -3.70
CA TRP A 479 -51.71 -29.24 -5.08
C TRP A 479 -52.10 -27.77 -5.18
N ILE A 480 -53.12 -27.31 -4.47
CA ILE A 480 -53.54 -25.91 -4.44
C ILE A 480 -52.45 -25.07 -3.74
N ALA A 481 -51.87 -25.58 -2.63
CA ALA A 481 -50.78 -24.92 -1.93
C ALA A 481 -49.53 -24.83 -2.80
N ASN A 482 -49.15 -25.89 -3.53
CA ASN A 482 -48.03 -25.89 -4.47
C ASN A 482 -48.23 -24.90 -5.63
N ALA A 483 -49.45 -24.69 -6.07
CA ALA A 483 -49.74 -23.70 -7.11
C ALA A 483 -49.71 -22.24 -6.59
N ALA A 484 -49.78 -22.06 -5.25
CA ALA A 484 -49.68 -20.75 -4.59
C ALA A 484 -48.25 -20.39 -4.16
N LEU A 485 -47.35 -21.39 -4.07
CA LEU A 485 -45.95 -21.27 -3.70
C LEU A 485 -45.13 -20.97 -4.95
#